data_f36312c5cc0650cc079a2860b0fdc5b6
#
_entry.id   f36312c5cc0650cc079a2860b0fdc5b6
#
_cell.length_a   1.000
_cell.length_b   1.000
_cell.length_c   1.000
_cell.angle_alpha   90.00
_cell.angle_beta   90.00
_cell.angle_gamma   90.00
#
_symmetry.space_group_name_H-M   'P 1'
#
loop_
_entity.id
_entity.type
_entity.pdbx_description
1 polymer ?
#
loop_
_entity_poly.entity_id
_entity_poly.type
_entity_poly.pdbx_seq_one_letter_code
_entity_poly.pdbx_strand_id
1 'polypeptide(L)'
;QLGERISQLHLSFTDRLIGIIGAAGSGKSSLIHGMFPGLELSNDDDAILTRKIMQFRSGFADLHSATTFHLDMRIQLPFNQMYDIVDFVNQALAAKKRLVIEHFDLLTDALGRNADLLIAIGEQIIITRPSIFGPEPHTLSRMVESSLIYRKMDHSAEEVTTLALAELFNLHEDHFSSADIA
;
A
#
# COMPACT_ATOMS: atom_id res chain seq x y z
N GLN A 1 -18.18 -2.01 -4.32
CA GLN A 1 -17.68 -1.25 -3.16
C GLN A 1 -16.34 -0.58 -3.51
N LEU A 2 -15.83 0.32 -2.62
CA LEU A 2 -14.68 1.18 -2.96
C LEU A 2 -13.42 0.41 -3.37
N GLY A 3 -13.01 -0.59 -2.61
CA GLY A 3 -11.83 -1.40 -2.95
C GLY A 3 -11.96 -2.11 -4.29
N GLU A 4 -13.09 -2.68 -4.57
CA GLU A 4 -13.40 -3.31 -5.87
C GLU A 4 -13.32 -2.30 -7.01
N ARG A 5 -13.85 -1.11 -6.80
CA ARG A 5 -13.81 -0.03 -7.79
C ARG A 5 -12.38 0.44 -8.07
N ILE A 6 -11.57 0.62 -7.03
CA ILE A 6 -10.16 0.96 -7.18
C ILE A 6 -9.43 -0.13 -7.96
N SER A 7 -9.69 -1.40 -7.65
CA SER A 7 -9.11 -2.52 -8.39
C SER A 7 -9.48 -2.48 -9.87
N GLN A 8 -10.73 -2.21 -10.19
CA GLN A 8 -11.21 -2.15 -11.59
C GLN A 8 -10.64 -0.98 -12.37
N LEU A 9 -10.51 0.20 -11.74
CA LEU A 9 -10.12 1.44 -12.40
C LEU A 9 -8.61 1.67 -12.46
N HIS A 10 -7.88 1.26 -11.43
CA HIS A 10 -6.48 1.65 -11.23
C HIS A 10 -5.51 0.48 -11.20
N LEU A 11 -5.93 -0.71 -10.81
CA LEU A 11 -5.04 -1.86 -10.73
C LEU A 11 -4.84 -2.49 -12.11
N SER A 12 -3.57 -2.60 -12.53
CA SER A 12 -3.18 -3.36 -13.71
C SER A 12 -2.77 -4.79 -13.33
N PHE A 13 -3.00 -5.73 -14.22
CA PHE A 13 -2.53 -7.10 -14.03
C PHE A 13 -0.99 -7.21 -14.01
N THR A 14 -0.29 -6.20 -14.52
CA THR A 14 1.17 -6.09 -14.49
C THR A 14 1.71 -5.49 -13.20
N ASP A 15 0.86 -4.88 -12.38
CA ASP A 15 1.27 -4.34 -11.08
C ASP A 15 1.69 -5.47 -10.15
N ARG A 16 2.91 -5.42 -9.65
CA ARG A 16 3.48 -6.41 -8.75
C ARG A 16 3.67 -5.90 -7.34
N LEU A 17 3.97 -4.63 -7.19
CA LEU A 17 4.23 -4.00 -5.89
C LEU A 17 3.19 -2.92 -5.64
N ILE A 18 2.26 -3.21 -4.74
CA ILE A 18 1.20 -2.29 -4.33
C ILE A 18 1.51 -1.82 -2.91
N GLY A 19 1.71 -0.51 -2.76
CA GLY A 19 1.95 0.12 -1.47
C GLY A 19 0.66 0.73 -0.92
N ILE A 20 0.41 0.52 0.37
CA ILE A 20 -0.70 1.12 1.10
C ILE A 20 -0.14 1.97 2.24
N ILE A 21 -0.59 3.20 2.34
CA ILE A 21 -0.20 4.16 3.36
C ILE A 21 -1.45 4.65 4.08
N GLY A 22 -1.38 4.78 5.39
CA GLY A 22 -2.48 5.30 6.20
C GLY A 22 -2.31 5.01 7.67
N ALA A 23 -2.95 5.83 8.50
CA ALA A 23 -2.93 5.64 9.95
C ALA A 23 -3.65 4.36 10.38
N ALA A 24 -3.41 3.92 11.61
CA ALA A 24 -4.17 2.83 12.22
C ALA A 24 -5.67 3.20 12.24
N GLY A 25 -6.52 2.25 11.87
CA GLY A 25 -7.96 2.47 11.82
C GLY A 25 -8.47 3.28 10.62
N SER A 26 -7.61 3.60 9.65
CA SER A 26 -8.01 4.36 8.45
C SER A 26 -8.82 3.56 7.42
N GLY A 27 -8.99 2.25 7.62
CA GLY A 27 -9.73 1.39 6.71
C GLY A 27 -8.86 0.63 5.70
N LYS A 28 -7.53 0.58 5.89
CA LYS A 28 -6.61 -0.15 5.01
C LYS A 28 -7.02 -1.59 4.77
N SER A 29 -7.28 -2.34 5.84
CA SER A 29 -7.68 -3.76 5.75
C SER A 29 -8.97 -3.94 4.95
N SER A 30 -9.97 -3.09 5.18
CA SER A 30 -11.24 -3.12 4.43
C SER A 30 -11.03 -2.83 2.95
N LEU A 31 -10.13 -1.89 2.63
CA LEU A 31 -9.76 -1.59 1.26
C LEU A 31 -9.08 -2.77 0.59
N ILE A 32 -8.10 -3.37 1.26
CA ILE A 32 -7.35 -4.53 0.73
C ILE A 32 -8.27 -5.71 0.50
N HIS A 33 -9.18 -6.01 1.41
CA HIS A 33 -10.19 -7.06 1.22
C HIS A 33 -11.10 -6.79 0.01
N GLY A 34 -11.46 -5.53 -0.20
CA GLY A 34 -12.25 -5.13 -1.36
C GLY A 34 -11.49 -5.21 -2.69
N MET A 35 -10.17 -4.92 -2.67
CA MET A 35 -9.32 -5.00 -3.86
C MET A 35 -8.89 -6.43 -4.19
N PHE A 36 -8.65 -7.25 -3.19
CA PHE A 36 -8.10 -8.61 -3.31
C PHE A 36 -8.96 -9.59 -2.51
N PRO A 37 -10.16 -9.95 -3.00
CA PRO A 37 -11.01 -10.91 -2.32
C PRO A 37 -10.29 -12.24 -2.12
N GLY A 38 -10.34 -12.76 -0.90
CA GLY A 38 -9.68 -14.02 -0.55
C GLY A 38 -8.20 -13.91 -0.19
N LEU A 39 -7.61 -12.71 -0.23
CA LEU A 39 -6.26 -12.50 0.27
C LEU A 39 -6.24 -12.63 1.80
N GLU A 40 -5.41 -13.53 2.30
CA GLU A 40 -5.13 -13.63 3.74
C GLU A 40 -4.27 -12.43 4.15
N LEU A 41 -4.81 -11.59 5.03
CA LEU A 41 -4.04 -10.52 5.63
C LEU A 41 -3.08 -11.10 6.67
N SER A 42 -1.88 -10.52 6.75
CA SER A 42 -0.97 -10.81 7.86
C SER A 42 -1.64 -10.33 9.14
N ASN A 43 -2.07 -11.28 9.95
CA ASN A 43 -2.52 -11.03 11.29
C ASN A 43 -1.32 -11.04 12.23
N ASP A 44 -1.55 -10.82 13.54
CA ASP A 44 -0.53 -10.84 14.61
C ASP A 44 0.26 -12.16 14.74
N ASP A 45 0.13 -13.09 13.81
CA ASP A 45 0.94 -14.30 13.71
C ASP A 45 2.33 -13.96 13.17
N ASP A 46 3.13 -13.42 14.03
CA ASP A 46 4.47 -12.85 13.86
C ASP A 46 5.47 -13.77 13.16
N ALA A 47 5.20 -15.07 13.18
CA ALA A 47 6.05 -16.08 12.56
C ALA A 47 5.80 -16.25 11.04
N ILE A 48 4.81 -15.58 10.44
CA ILE A 48 4.43 -15.86 9.05
C ILE A 48 5.52 -15.47 8.08
N LEU A 49 6.10 -14.27 8.22
CA LEU A 49 7.17 -13.84 7.32
C LEU A 49 8.43 -14.67 7.52
N THR A 50 8.82 -14.91 8.76
CA THR A 50 9.99 -15.73 9.08
C THR A 50 9.86 -17.15 8.53
N ARG A 51 8.69 -17.78 8.67
CA ARG A 51 8.40 -19.08 8.04
C ARG A 51 8.45 -19.03 6.52
N LYS A 52 7.87 -18.00 5.91
CA LYS A 52 7.91 -17.81 4.45
C LYS A 52 9.34 -17.59 3.96
N ILE A 53 10.13 -16.76 4.64
CA ILE A 53 11.55 -16.56 4.30
C ILE A 53 12.33 -17.86 4.43
N MET A 54 12.14 -18.62 5.49
CA MET A 54 12.79 -19.93 5.67
C MET A 54 12.38 -20.92 4.58
N GLN A 55 11.12 -20.95 4.20
CA GLN A 55 10.61 -21.78 3.12
C GLN A 55 11.25 -21.39 1.77
N PHE A 56 11.40 -20.11 1.48
CA PHE A 56 12.10 -19.64 0.28
C PHE A 56 13.57 -20.05 0.26
N ARG A 57 14.27 -19.88 1.39
CA ARG A 57 15.69 -20.26 1.53
C ARG A 57 15.91 -21.77 1.44
N SER A 58 14.97 -22.58 1.89
CA SER A 58 15.06 -24.04 1.83
C SER A 58 14.63 -24.64 0.49
N GLY A 59 14.17 -23.85 -0.45
CA GLY A 59 13.66 -24.32 -1.75
C GLY A 59 12.34 -25.08 -1.68
N PHE A 60 11.73 -25.17 -0.50
CA PHE A 60 10.44 -25.85 -0.28
C PHE A 60 9.22 -24.93 -0.43
N ALA A 61 9.43 -23.64 -0.66
CA ALA A 61 8.31 -22.75 -0.89
C ALA A 61 7.73 -23.04 -2.26
N ASP A 62 6.53 -23.55 -2.28
CA ASP A 62 5.74 -23.57 -3.48
C ASP A 62 5.31 -22.14 -3.83
N LEU A 63 6.23 -21.42 -4.47
CA LEU A 63 5.98 -20.08 -5.02
C LEU A 63 4.83 -20.08 -6.02
N HIS A 64 4.37 -21.26 -6.43
CA HIS A 64 3.28 -21.41 -7.38
C HIS A 64 1.90 -21.37 -6.71
N SER A 65 1.81 -21.60 -5.41
CA SER A 65 0.52 -21.73 -4.72
C SER A 65 -0.16 -20.39 -4.40
N ALA A 66 0.60 -19.32 -4.13
CA ALA A 66 0.05 -18.01 -3.85
C ALA A 66 0.48 -16.99 -4.91
N THR A 67 -0.49 -16.30 -5.53
CA THR A 67 -0.23 -15.25 -6.53
C THR A 67 -0.03 -13.88 -5.90
N THR A 68 -0.58 -13.64 -4.73
CA THR A 68 -0.52 -12.37 -4.00
C THR A 68 -0.18 -12.61 -2.54
N PHE A 69 0.76 -11.83 -2.01
CA PHE A 69 1.14 -11.82 -0.60
C PHE A 69 0.79 -10.48 0.04
N HIS A 70 0.42 -10.51 1.30
CA HIS A 70 0.21 -9.31 2.11
C HIS A 70 1.29 -9.20 3.19
N LEU A 71 1.82 -8.01 3.36
CA LEU A 71 2.73 -7.65 4.45
C LEU A 71 2.27 -6.36 5.11
N ASP A 72 2.39 -6.28 6.43
CA ASP A 72 2.29 -5.03 7.17
C ASP A 72 3.66 -4.74 7.80
N MET A 73 4.29 -3.64 7.40
CA MET A 73 5.63 -3.29 7.86
C MET A 73 5.69 -3.02 9.37
N ARG A 74 4.62 -2.50 9.97
CA ARG A 74 4.56 -2.28 11.42
C ARG A 74 4.48 -3.58 12.21
N ILE A 75 3.88 -4.62 11.63
CA ILE A 75 3.85 -5.96 12.23
C ILE A 75 5.19 -6.67 12.03
N GLN A 76 5.81 -6.53 10.86
CA GLN A 76 7.02 -7.29 10.52
C GLN A 76 8.31 -6.74 11.15
N LEU A 77 8.45 -5.43 11.25
CA LEU A 77 9.68 -4.79 11.74
C LEU A 77 10.08 -5.18 13.17
N PRO A 78 9.17 -5.39 14.13
CA PRO A 78 9.54 -5.86 15.47
C PRO A 78 10.18 -7.25 15.50
N PHE A 79 9.91 -8.10 14.51
CA PHE A 79 10.29 -9.52 14.50
C PHE A 79 11.33 -9.87 13.44
N ASN A 80 11.51 -9.02 12.43
CA ASN A 80 12.41 -9.27 11.31
C ASN A 80 13.35 -8.10 11.08
N GLN A 81 14.57 -8.41 10.66
CA GLN A 81 15.49 -7.38 10.21
C GLN A 81 15.04 -6.81 8.86
N MET A 82 15.29 -5.53 8.63
CA MET A 82 14.90 -4.88 7.37
C MET A 82 15.47 -5.61 6.14
N TYR A 83 16.71 -6.09 6.20
CA TYR A 83 17.33 -6.80 5.07
C TYR A 83 16.62 -8.13 4.75
N ASP A 84 16.05 -8.81 5.74
CA ASP A 84 15.28 -10.04 5.50
C ASP A 84 13.95 -9.73 4.80
N ILE A 85 13.30 -8.63 5.18
CA ILE A 85 12.07 -8.16 4.52
C ILE A 85 12.35 -7.76 3.08
N VAL A 86 13.41 -6.99 2.85
CA VAL A 86 13.84 -6.57 1.51
C VAL A 86 14.16 -7.78 0.63
N ASP A 87 14.89 -8.76 1.18
CA ASP A 87 15.23 -9.99 0.46
C ASP A 87 13.97 -10.78 0.07
N PHE A 88 13.03 -10.93 1.00
CA PHE A 88 11.74 -11.57 0.71
C PHE A 88 10.98 -10.84 -0.42
N VAL A 89 10.87 -9.52 -0.34
CA VAL A 89 10.17 -8.70 -1.34
C VAL A 89 10.83 -8.87 -2.71
N ASN A 90 12.15 -8.78 -2.78
CA ASN A 90 12.90 -8.94 -4.03
C ASN A 90 12.75 -10.35 -4.62
N GLN A 91 12.78 -11.38 -3.81
CA GLN A 91 12.56 -12.75 -4.27
C GLN A 91 11.14 -12.96 -4.80
N ALA A 92 10.13 -12.45 -4.11
CA ALA A 92 8.74 -12.53 -4.54
C ALA A 92 8.53 -11.78 -5.87
N LEU A 93 9.10 -10.59 -6.02
CA LEU A 93 9.04 -9.83 -7.27
C LEU A 93 9.76 -10.55 -8.42
N ALA A 94 10.93 -11.14 -8.15
CA ALA A 94 11.66 -11.94 -9.14
C ALA A 94 10.86 -13.17 -9.59
N ALA A 95 10.07 -13.76 -8.69
CA ALA A 95 9.14 -14.84 -8.99
C ALA A 95 7.82 -14.37 -9.63
N LYS A 96 7.71 -13.08 -10.00
CA LYS A 96 6.52 -12.46 -10.59
C LYS A 96 5.28 -12.56 -9.71
N LYS A 97 5.46 -12.58 -8.39
CA LYS A 97 4.38 -12.53 -7.42
C LYS A 97 3.95 -11.09 -7.20
N ARG A 98 2.68 -10.91 -6.78
CA ARG A 98 2.16 -9.64 -6.36
C ARG A 98 2.31 -9.50 -4.86
N LEU A 99 2.69 -8.30 -4.44
CA LEU A 99 2.83 -7.92 -3.03
C LEU A 99 1.95 -6.72 -2.72
N VAL A 100 1.19 -6.81 -1.66
CA VAL A 100 0.44 -5.71 -1.07
C VAL A 100 1.08 -5.41 0.28
N ILE A 101 1.69 -4.23 0.40
CA ILE A 101 2.50 -3.87 1.56
C ILE A 101 1.90 -2.64 2.23
N GLU A 102 1.38 -2.82 3.45
CA GLU A 102 0.94 -1.73 4.30
C GLU A 102 2.14 -1.02 4.94
N HIS A 103 1.99 0.29 5.17
CA HIS A 103 3.06 1.17 5.64
C HIS A 103 4.29 1.13 4.73
N PHE A 104 4.05 1.19 3.42
CA PHE A 104 5.08 1.09 2.39
C PHE A 104 6.15 2.18 2.49
N ASP A 105 5.83 3.34 3.06
CA ASP A 105 6.77 4.42 3.35
C ASP A 105 7.92 4.00 4.28
N LEU A 106 7.72 2.97 5.11
CA LEU A 106 8.76 2.40 5.97
C LEU A 106 9.74 1.48 5.21
N LEU A 107 9.36 1.01 4.03
CA LEU A 107 10.14 0.05 3.23
C LEU A 107 10.86 0.70 2.06
N THR A 108 10.31 1.76 1.50
CA THR A 108 10.71 2.29 0.18
C THR A 108 12.20 2.61 0.07
N ASP A 109 12.78 3.22 1.11
CA ASP A 109 14.21 3.60 1.12
C ASP A 109 15.12 2.37 1.15
N ALA A 110 14.81 1.42 2.01
CA ALA A 110 15.60 0.18 2.13
C ALA A 110 15.46 -0.70 0.88
N LEU A 111 14.29 -0.71 0.26
CA LEU A 111 14.04 -1.45 -0.97
C LEU A 111 14.70 -0.79 -2.19
N GLY A 112 14.89 0.54 -2.16
CA GLY A 112 15.50 1.30 -3.24
C GLY A 112 14.63 1.40 -4.49
N ARG A 113 13.31 1.20 -4.37
CA ARG A 113 12.34 1.36 -5.46
C ARG A 113 10.97 1.76 -4.92
N ASN A 114 10.18 2.42 -5.75
CA ASN A 114 8.80 2.77 -5.46
C ASN A 114 7.83 1.61 -5.79
N ALA A 115 6.63 1.69 -5.25
CA ALA A 115 5.53 0.82 -5.65
C ALA A 115 5.11 1.09 -7.11
N ASP A 116 4.54 0.08 -7.75
CA ASP A 116 3.92 0.25 -9.07
C ASP A 116 2.61 1.04 -8.93
N LEU A 117 1.86 0.76 -7.87
CA LEU A 117 0.64 1.46 -7.48
C LEU A 117 0.72 1.79 -5.98
N LEU A 118 0.48 3.03 -5.64
CA LEU A 118 0.53 3.52 -4.27
C LEU A 118 -0.81 4.13 -3.89
N ILE A 119 -1.37 3.68 -2.77
CA ILE A 119 -2.67 4.12 -2.28
C ILE A 119 -2.50 4.66 -0.87
N ALA A 120 -2.85 5.91 -0.67
CA ALA A 120 -2.83 6.55 0.64
C ALA A 120 -4.26 6.78 1.12
N ILE A 121 -4.53 6.41 2.37
CA ILE A 121 -5.84 6.50 3.00
C ILE A 121 -5.77 7.46 4.17
N GLY A 122 -6.44 8.59 4.01
CA GLY A 122 -6.69 9.58 5.02
C GLY A 122 -8.18 9.91 5.06
N GLU A 123 -8.54 11.17 5.09
CA GLU A 123 -9.91 11.60 4.86
C GLU A 123 -10.38 11.29 3.45
N GLN A 124 -9.44 11.30 2.54
CA GLN A 124 -9.64 10.89 1.15
C GLN A 124 -8.65 9.79 0.78
N ILE A 125 -8.92 9.11 -0.30
CA ILE A 125 -8.02 8.12 -0.87
C ILE A 125 -7.27 8.78 -2.02
N ILE A 126 -5.94 8.74 -1.94
CA ILE A 126 -5.04 9.27 -2.96
C ILE A 126 -4.36 8.09 -3.64
N ILE A 127 -4.48 8.02 -4.95
CA ILE A 127 -3.89 6.95 -5.75
C ILE A 127 -2.82 7.56 -6.64
N THR A 128 -1.61 7.00 -6.58
CA THR A 128 -0.48 7.45 -7.39
C THR A 128 0.24 6.27 -8.03
N ARG A 129 0.95 6.59 -9.10
CA ARG A 129 1.93 5.68 -9.72
C ARG A 129 3.29 6.39 -9.68
N PRO A 130 4.09 6.20 -8.62
CA PRO A 130 5.28 7.04 -8.36
C PRO A 130 6.28 7.11 -9.51
N SER A 131 6.31 6.10 -10.37
CA SER A 131 7.16 6.09 -11.58
C SER A 131 6.60 6.92 -12.75
N ILE A 132 5.35 7.35 -12.68
CA ILE A 132 4.65 8.04 -13.76
C ILE A 132 4.11 9.40 -13.27
N PHE A 133 3.40 9.41 -12.16
CA PHE A 133 2.79 10.60 -11.60
C PHE A 133 2.57 10.48 -10.09
N GLY A 134 2.42 11.61 -9.47
CA GLY A 134 2.05 11.74 -8.07
C GLY A 134 3.24 11.77 -7.11
N PRO A 135 2.97 12.09 -5.85
CA PRO A 135 4.00 12.17 -4.84
C PRO A 135 4.54 10.80 -4.43
N GLU A 136 5.76 10.83 -3.94
CA GLU A 136 6.45 9.67 -3.39
C GLU A 136 5.89 9.25 -2.02
N PRO A 137 6.21 8.02 -1.54
CA PRO A 137 5.63 7.47 -0.31
C PRO A 137 5.74 8.36 0.93
N HIS A 138 6.89 8.94 1.17
CA HIS A 138 7.09 9.83 2.34
C HIS A 138 6.26 11.11 2.26
N THR A 139 6.12 11.67 1.07
CA THR A 139 5.28 12.84 0.84
C THR A 139 3.81 12.50 1.06
N LEU A 140 3.35 11.38 0.52
CA LEU A 140 1.99 10.89 0.73
C LEU A 140 1.69 10.62 2.20
N SER A 141 2.61 10.00 2.93
CA SER A 141 2.47 9.75 4.36
C SER A 141 2.21 11.05 5.12
N ARG A 142 3.00 12.08 4.85
CA ARG A 142 2.82 13.42 5.46
C ARG A 142 1.50 14.08 5.08
N MET A 143 1.07 13.94 3.81
CA MET A 143 -0.21 14.48 3.35
C MET A 143 -1.38 13.87 4.11
N VAL A 144 -1.38 12.56 4.25
CA VAL A 144 -2.43 11.82 4.94
C VAL A 144 -2.46 12.16 6.42
N GLU A 145 -1.31 12.24 7.06
CA GLU A 145 -1.19 12.67 8.47
C GLU A 145 -1.70 14.09 8.67
N SER A 146 -1.35 15.00 7.78
CA SER A 146 -1.83 16.39 7.84
C SER A 146 -3.35 16.49 7.69
N SER A 147 -3.94 15.73 6.78
CA SER A 147 -5.40 15.71 6.59
C SER A 147 -6.13 15.20 7.83
N LEU A 148 -5.59 14.18 8.49
CA LEU A 148 -6.15 13.65 9.73
C LEU A 148 -6.06 14.64 10.91
N ILE A 149 -5.01 15.46 10.96
CA ILE A 149 -4.88 16.53 11.96
C ILE A 149 -5.97 17.60 11.73
N TYR A 150 -6.18 18.00 10.49
CA TYR A 150 -7.24 18.95 10.12
C TYR A 150 -8.62 18.45 10.56
N ARG A 151 -8.92 17.19 10.30
CA ARG A 151 -10.18 16.57 10.71
C ARG A 151 -10.40 16.58 12.23
N LYS A 152 -9.34 16.39 13.00
CA LYS A 152 -9.41 16.44 14.46
C LYS A 152 -9.67 17.85 14.99
N MET A 153 -9.28 18.88 14.25
CA MET A 153 -9.42 20.27 14.63
C MET A 153 -10.73 20.90 14.17
N ASP A 154 -11.30 20.41 13.09
CA ASP A 154 -12.52 20.96 12.51
C ASP A 154 -13.44 19.84 12.01
N HIS A 155 -14.53 19.60 12.76
CA HIS A 155 -15.55 18.62 12.39
C HIS A 155 -16.33 19.00 11.11
N SER A 156 -16.15 20.23 10.60
CA SER A 156 -16.79 20.70 9.38
C SER A 156 -15.95 20.52 8.12
N ALA A 157 -14.70 20.08 8.25
CA ALA A 157 -13.79 19.86 7.12
C ALA A 157 -14.07 18.52 6.40
N GLU A 158 -15.33 18.23 6.10
CA GLU A 158 -15.72 17.04 5.34
C GLU A 158 -15.33 17.11 3.86
N GLU A 159 -14.80 18.24 3.40
CA GLU A 159 -14.45 18.46 2.00
C GLU A 159 -13.04 19.03 1.80
N VAL A 160 -12.02 18.24 2.12
CA VAL A 160 -10.77 18.42 1.39
C VAL A 160 -10.95 17.69 0.06
N THR A 161 -11.29 18.44 -0.98
CA THR A 161 -11.46 17.85 -2.30
C THR A 161 -10.12 17.30 -2.79
N THR A 162 -10.11 16.18 -3.45
CA THR A 162 -8.93 15.62 -4.12
C THR A 162 -8.27 16.64 -5.02
N LEU A 163 -9.07 17.51 -5.61
CA LEU A 163 -8.62 18.60 -6.45
C LEU A 163 -7.69 19.56 -5.69
N ALA A 164 -8.06 19.97 -4.46
CA ALA A 164 -7.23 20.85 -3.65
C ALA A 164 -5.90 20.18 -3.24
N LEU A 165 -5.93 18.89 -2.95
CA LEU A 165 -4.72 18.11 -2.70
C LEU A 165 -3.88 17.94 -3.95
N ALA A 166 -4.49 17.69 -5.10
CA ALA A 166 -3.82 17.60 -6.39
C ALA A 166 -3.14 18.91 -6.77
N GLU A 167 -3.80 20.03 -6.60
CA GLU A 167 -3.23 21.35 -6.84
C GLU A 167 -2.07 21.66 -5.89
N LEU A 168 -2.22 21.37 -4.60
CA LEU A 168 -1.21 21.63 -3.58
C LEU A 168 0.08 20.84 -3.82
N PHE A 169 -0.01 19.66 -4.41
CA PHE A 169 1.12 18.73 -4.62
C PHE A 169 1.47 18.51 -6.10
N ASN A 170 0.97 19.36 -7.01
CA ASN A 170 1.17 19.24 -8.46
C ASN A 170 0.74 17.89 -9.04
N LEU A 171 -0.33 17.33 -8.50
CA LEU A 171 -0.94 16.14 -9.06
C LEU A 171 -1.85 16.51 -10.24
N HIS A 172 -1.78 15.78 -11.31
CA HIS A 172 -2.64 16.03 -12.47
C HIS A 172 -4.07 15.56 -12.21
N GLU A 173 -5.05 16.43 -12.50
CA GLU A 173 -6.48 16.15 -12.33
C GLU A 173 -6.94 14.89 -13.07
N ASP A 174 -6.34 14.58 -14.21
CA ASP A 174 -6.65 13.42 -15.03
C ASP A 174 -6.44 12.09 -14.31
N HIS A 175 -5.70 12.08 -13.22
CA HIS A 175 -5.40 10.90 -12.43
C HIS A 175 -6.36 10.68 -11.26
N PHE A 176 -7.20 11.66 -10.97
CA PHE A 176 -8.16 11.61 -9.87
C PHE A 176 -9.53 12.07 -10.37
N SER A 177 -10.45 11.17 -10.56
CA SER A 177 -11.83 11.54 -10.80
C SER A 177 -12.58 11.59 -9.45
N SER A 178 -13.58 12.46 -9.35
CA SER A 178 -14.47 12.52 -8.19
C SER A 178 -15.19 11.18 -7.94
N ALA A 179 -15.22 10.32 -8.95
CA ALA A 179 -15.74 8.98 -8.89
C ALA A 179 -14.77 7.97 -8.20
N ASP A 180 -13.48 8.28 -8.19
CA ASP A 180 -12.46 7.39 -7.64
C ASP A 180 -12.36 7.50 -6.10
N ILE A 181 -12.99 8.52 -5.52
CA ILE A 181 -12.85 8.91 -4.12
C ILE A 181 -14.16 8.74 -3.34
N ALA A 182 -15.25 8.66 -4.03
CA ALA A 182 -16.56 8.47 -3.41
C ALA A 182 -16.72 7.10 -2.75
#